data_a6646497d9902885a95acea2579dc18c
#
_entry.id   a6646497d9902885a95acea2579dc18c
#
_cell.length_a   1.000
_cell.length_b   1.000
_cell.length_c   1.000
_cell.angle_alpha   90.00
_cell.angle_beta   90.00
_cell.angle_gamma   90.00
#
_symmetry.space_group_name_H-M   'P 1'
#
loop_
_entity.id
_entity.type
_entity.pdbx_description
1 polymer ?
#
loop_
_entity_poly.entity_id
_entity_poly.type
_entity_poly.pdbx_seq_one_letter_code
_entity_poly.pdbx_strand_id
1 'polypeptide(L)'
;MQLTSNTRAFIESEQYSKFILLNLHDGLLPETFYRNVSDFGSGETLHIKTIGSVTLQEAEEDTPLIYNPIETGEITFQITEYKGDAWYVTDDLREDGTDIDRLMAERAAESTRAIQETFETDFLKTGAEYFAANPGPHNVNGFPHVIVSAETNGVFALKHLIAMRLAFDKANVPAEGRVFIVDPVAEATLNSLVTITHDVTEFGKMILEQGMARGQRFVMNLYGWDIITSNRLHVANYNDGTTTGNGYVGNLFMCILDDQTKPIMGAWRRMPKSEGERNKDRARDEHVVRCRYGFGIQRLDTLGLLATSATAY
;
A
#
# COMPACT_ATOMS: atom_id res chain seq x y z
N MET A 1 22.69 63.89 -5.58
CA MET A 1 21.46 63.07 -5.46
C MET A 1 21.88 61.60 -5.31
N GLN A 2 21.72 61.01 -4.13
CA GLN A 2 22.00 59.58 -3.94
C GLN A 2 20.79 58.76 -4.45
N LEU A 3 21.04 57.88 -5.38
CA LEU A 3 20.02 57.00 -5.94
C LEU A 3 19.95 55.68 -5.11
N THR A 4 18.80 55.14 -4.96
CA THR A 4 18.54 53.89 -4.23
C THR A 4 19.42 52.72 -4.69
N SER A 5 19.83 52.74 -5.96
CA SER A 5 20.75 51.76 -6.55
C SER A 5 22.18 51.79 -5.94
N ASN A 6 22.61 52.92 -5.40
CA ASN A 6 23.96 53.08 -4.84
C ASN A 6 24.06 52.77 -3.35
N THR A 7 22.90 52.66 -2.67
CA THR A 7 22.81 52.38 -1.22
C THR A 7 22.03 51.09 -0.93
N ARG A 8 21.78 50.30 -1.95
CA ARG A 8 20.97 49.09 -1.85
C ARG A 8 21.46 48.10 -0.77
N ALA A 9 22.78 47.94 -0.68
CA ALA A 9 23.39 47.05 0.32
C ALA A 9 23.21 47.52 1.78
N PHE A 10 22.92 48.83 1.99
CA PHE A 10 22.75 49.42 3.33
C PHE A 10 21.28 49.65 3.71
N ILE A 11 20.38 49.73 2.74
CA ILE A 11 18.99 50.17 2.97
C ILE A 11 18.00 49.02 2.80
N GLU A 12 18.29 48.03 1.98
CA GLU A 12 17.41 46.84 1.82
C GLU A 12 17.76 45.80 2.88
N SER A 13 17.01 45.80 3.97
CA SER A 13 16.98 44.64 4.87
C SER A 13 16.13 43.55 4.23
N GLU A 14 16.74 42.45 3.85
CA GLU A 14 16.02 41.26 3.43
C GLU A 14 15.28 40.68 4.64
N GLN A 15 13.97 40.67 4.58
CA GLN A 15 13.16 39.97 5.57
C GLN A 15 13.01 38.50 5.17
N TYR A 16 13.72 37.64 5.85
CA TYR A 16 13.53 36.20 5.68
C TYR A 16 12.26 35.75 6.41
N SER A 17 11.42 35.02 5.67
CA SER A 17 10.26 34.40 6.29
C SER A 17 10.71 33.28 7.22
N LYS A 18 10.25 33.30 8.49
CA LYS A 18 10.44 32.18 9.42
C LYS A 18 9.55 30.98 9.11
N PHE A 19 8.80 31.06 8.02
CA PHE A 19 7.85 30.04 7.62
C PHE A 19 8.56 29.01 6.72
N ILE A 20 8.65 27.76 7.18
CA ILE A 20 9.14 26.66 6.37
C ILE A 20 7.94 26.05 5.67
N LEU A 21 8.00 26.01 4.33
CA LEU A 21 6.99 25.34 3.53
C LEU A 21 7.26 23.83 3.55
N LEU A 22 6.35 23.08 4.18
CA LEU A 22 6.42 21.62 4.23
C LEU A 22 5.88 21.03 2.94
N ASN A 23 6.39 19.85 2.59
CA ASN A 23 5.86 19.07 1.47
C ASN A 23 4.45 18.58 1.77
N LEU A 24 3.61 18.52 0.74
CA LEU A 24 2.30 17.93 0.84
C LEU A 24 2.41 16.41 0.75
N HIS A 25 1.82 15.74 1.72
CA HIS A 25 1.80 14.28 1.79
C HIS A 25 0.37 13.76 1.81
N ASP A 26 0.19 12.64 1.14
CA ASP A 26 -1.04 11.87 1.25
C ASP A 26 -1.08 11.13 2.60
N GLY A 27 -2.29 10.84 3.13
CA GLY A 27 -2.46 10.06 4.36
C GLY A 27 -1.92 8.63 4.20
N LEU A 28 -1.36 8.03 5.23
CA LEU A 28 -0.85 6.65 5.21
C LEU A 28 -1.97 5.64 5.49
N LEU A 29 -1.86 4.45 4.91
CA LEU A 29 -2.77 3.34 5.21
C LEU A 29 -2.56 2.84 6.66
N PRO A 30 -3.64 2.35 7.32
CA PRO A 30 -3.53 1.76 8.65
C PRO A 30 -2.58 0.56 8.68
N GLU A 31 -1.82 0.42 9.76
CA GLU A 31 -0.90 -0.72 9.98
C GLU A 31 -1.63 -2.08 10.11
N THR A 32 -2.94 -2.06 10.27
CA THR A 32 -3.77 -3.26 10.39
C THR A 32 -3.92 -4.06 9.10
N PHE A 33 -3.49 -3.53 7.95
CA PHE A 33 -3.72 -4.17 6.65
C PHE A 33 -2.81 -5.36 6.37
N TYR A 34 -1.67 -5.45 7.03
CA TYR A 34 -0.79 -6.60 6.92
C TYR A 34 -0.71 -7.37 8.23
N ARG A 35 -0.35 -8.64 8.16
CA ARG A 35 -0.03 -9.45 9.33
C ARG A 35 1.37 -9.09 9.82
N ASN A 36 1.48 -8.63 11.04
CA ASN A 36 2.80 -8.39 11.64
C ASN A 36 3.41 -9.71 12.14
N VAL A 37 4.58 -10.07 11.63
CA VAL A 37 5.35 -11.25 12.03
C VAL A 37 6.47 -10.77 12.95
N SER A 38 6.14 -10.54 14.24
CA SER A 38 7.07 -10.03 15.25
C SER A 38 8.06 -11.08 15.79
N ASP A 39 7.77 -12.37 15.61
CA ASP A 39 8.56 -13.48 16.20
C ASP A 39 9.84 -13.82 15.42
N PHE A 40 10.28 -12.91 14.54
CA PHE A 40 11.50 -13.07 13.77
C PHE A 40 12.75 -12.85 14.62
N GLY A 41 13.11 -13.83 15.44
CA GLY A 41 14.19 -13.71 16.42
C GLY A 41 15.61 -13.57 15.82
N SER A 42 15.95 -14.36 14.82
CA SER A 42 17.26 -14.37 14.15
C SER A 42 17.18 -14.96 12.75
N GLY A 43 18.11 -14.59 11.87
CA GLY A 43 18.14 -15.04 10.46
C GLY A 43 17.47 -14.06 9.49
N GLU A 44 17.56 -14.33 8.20
CA GLU A 44 16.95 -13.54 7.11
C GLU A 44 15.67 -14.16 6.56
N THR A 45 15.51 -15.47 6.74
CA THR A 45 14.40 -16.24 6.19
C THR A 45 13.62 -16.91 7.30
N LEU A 46 12.31 -16.77 7.28
CA LEU A 46 11.36 -17.47 8.14
C LEU A 46 10.59 -18.48 7.29
N HIS A 47 10.54 -19.71 7.75
CA HIS A 47 9.82 -20.80 7.14
C HIS A 47 8.51 -21.05 7.88
N ILE A 48 7.39 -20.75 7.25
CA ILE A 48 6.04 -20.95 7.83
C ILE A 48 5.45 -22.21 7.23
N LYS A 49 5.21 -23.21 8.07
CA LYS A 49 4.59 -24.49 7.64
C LYS A 49 3.10 -24.32 7.45
N THR A 50 2.57 -24.86 6.35
CA THR A 50 1.15 -24.90 6.06
C THR A 50 0.68 -26.36 6.01
N ILE A 51 -0.58 -26.60 6.35
CA ILE A 51 -1.23 -27.91 6.27
C ILE A 51 -2.24 -27.86 5.14
N GLY A 52 -2.23 -28.85 4.28
CA GLY A 52 -3.18 -29.00 3.18
C GLY A 52 -4.61 -29.28 3.66
N SER A 53 -5.58 -29.14 2.76
CA SER A 53 -6.98 -29.45 3.04
C SER A 53 -7.22 -30.96 3.17
N VAL A 54 -8.13 -31.35 4.07
CA VAL A 54 -8.52 -32.72 4.26
C VAL A 54 -9.84 -32.99 3.54
N THR A 55 -9.89 -34.06 2.76
CA THR A 55 -11.14 -34.57 2.16
C THR A 55 -11.67 -35.69 2.99
N LEU A 56 -12.94 -35.60 3.44
CA LEU A 56 -13.59 -36.65 4.17
C LEU A 56 -13.96 -37.79 3.23
N GLN A 57 -13.86 -39.03 3.74
CA GLN A 57 -14.31 -40.24 3.08
C GLN A 57 -15.63 -40.68 3.69
N GLU A 58 -16.49 -41.28 2.88
CA GLU A 58 -17.68 -41.96 3.40
C GLU A 58 -17.25 -43.24 4.11
N ALA A 59 -17.74 -43.42 5.32
CA ALA A 59 -17.45 -44.59 6.11
C ALA A 59 -18.66 -45.55 5.98
N GLU A 60 -18.40 -46.77 5.48
CA GLU A 60 -19.37 -47.85 5.43
C GLU A 60 -19.03 -48.90 6.47
N GLU A 61 -20.06 -49.62 6.94
CA GLU A 61 -19.88 -50.70 7.89
C GLU A 61 -19.00 -51.82 7.28
N ASP A 62 -18.00 -52.27 8.04
CA ASP A 62 -17.05 -53.33 7.65
C ASP A 62 -16.09 -52.95 6.48
N THR A 63 -15.99 -51.66 6.13
CA THR A 63 -15.05 -51.17 5.10
C THR A 63 -13.93 -50.34 5.75
N PRO A 64 -12.65 -50.73 5.57
CA PRO A 64 -11.53 -49.97 6.13
C PRO A 64 -11.39 -48.62 5.44
N LEU A 65 -11.17 -47.55 6.22
CA LEU A 65 -10.84 -46.22 5.71
C LEU A 65 -9.44 -46.22 5.10
N ILE A 66 -9.27 -45.44 4.02
CA ILE A 66 -7.98 -45.21 3.37
C ILE A 66 -7.19 -44.16 4.14
N TYR A 67 -5.99 -44.50 4.56
CA TYR A 67 -5.11 -43.54 5.25
C TYR A 67 -4.43 -42.66 4.21
N ASN A 68 -4.80 -41.37 4.20
CA ASN A 68 -4.18 -40.36 3.34
C ASN A 68 -2.98 -39.75 4.05
N PRO A 69 -1.86 -39.46 3.36
CA PRO A 69 -0.74 -38.73 3.95
C PRO A 69 -1.14 -37.28 4.25
N ILE A 70 -0.53 -36.72 5.28
CA ILE A 70 -0.70 -35.32 5.60
C ILE A 70 0.13 -34.50 4.59
N GLU A 71 -0.54 -33.72 3.76
CA GLU A 71 0.12 -32.80 2.87
C GLU A 71 0.56 -31.55 3.65
N THR A 72 1.85 -31.24 3.56
CA THR A 72 2.43 -30.03 4.19
C THR A 72 3.06 -29.17 3.14
N GLY A 73 2.76 -27.87 3.21
CA GLY A 73 3.43 -26.85 2.40
C GLY A 73 4.33 -25.96 3.26
N GLU A 74 5.09 -25.12 2.61
CA GLU A 74 5.98 -24.16 3.24
C GLU A 74 5.87 -22.81 2.53
N ILE A 75 5.70 -21.73 3.31
CA ILE A 75 5.79 -20.35 2.83
C ILE A 75 7.09 -19.78 3.37
N THR A 76 7.95 -19.30 2.48
CA THR A 76 9.21 -18.64 2.84
C THR A 76 8.99 -17.14 2.89
N PHE A 77 9.39 -16.52 4.00
CA PHE A 77 9.37 -15.07 4.20
C PHE A 77 10.79 -14.56 4.38
N GLN A 78 11.16 -13.52 3.61
CA GLN A 78 12.49 -12.92 3.65
C GLN A 78 12.42 -11.43 3.97
N ILE A 79 13.40 -10.94 4.72
CA ILE A 79 13.59 -9.52 4.99
C ILE A 79 14.63 -8.97 4.01
N THR A 80 14.15 -8.34 2.95
CA THR A 80 14.97 -7.88 1.82
C THR A 80 15.27 -6.39 1.85
N GLU A 81 14.35 -5.58 2.39
CA GLU A 81 14.43 -4.14 2.30
C GLU A 81 15.31 -3.54 3.39
N TYR A 82 16.29 -2.76 2.97
CA TYR A 82 17.15 -1.96 3.84
C TYR A 82 17.20 -0.53 3.33
N LYS A 83 16.50 0.37 3.99
CA LYS A 83 16.32 1.76 3.58
C LYS A 83 16.93 2.68 4.63
N GLY A 84 17.36 3.85 4.22
CA GLY A 84 17.87 4.86 5.13
C GLY A 84 18.02 6.21 4.46
N ASP A 85 18.05 7.24 5.26
CA ASP A 85 18.34 8.61 4.86
C ASP A 85 19.48 9.15 5.76
N ALA A 86 20.32 10.00 5.19
CA ALA A 86 21.45 10.59 5.88
C ALA A 86 21.61 12.06 5.50
N TRP A 87 21.87 12.90 6.50
CA TRP A 87 22.18 14.31 6.29
C TRP A 87 23.24 14.80 7.27
N TYR A 88 23.82 15.92 7.01
CA TYR A 88 24.82 16.54 7.88
C TYR A 88 24.63 18.07 7.93
N VAL A 89 25.12 18.65 9.02
CA VAL A 89 25.17 20.10 9.22
C VAL A 89 26.62 20.46 9.57
N THR A 90 27.18 21.40 8.82
CA THR A 90 28.54 21.91 9.07
C THR A 90 28.52 22.97 10.17
N ASP A 91 29.67 23.18 10.81
CA ASP A 91 29.82 24.21 11.84
C ASP A 91 29.55 25.62 11.28
N ASP A 92 30.09 25.92 10.11
CA ASP A 92 29.87 27.21 9.43
C ASP A 92 28.38 27.49 9.22
N LEU A 93 27.62 26.48 8.78
CA LEU A 93 26.16 26.62 8.62
C LEU A 93 25.45 26.82 9.96
N ARG A 94 25.96 26.20 11.04
CA ARG A 94 25.38 26.36 12.38
C ARG A 94 25.67 27.74 12.97
N GLU A 95 26.85 28.32 12.70
CA GLU A 95 27.25 29.64 13.18
C GLU A 95 26.56 30.76 12.40
N ASP A 96 26.48 30.65 11.06
CA ASP A 96 25.95 31.68 10.18
C ASP A 96 24.43 31.55 9.93
N GLY A 97 23.88 30.40 10.16
CA GLY A 97 22.47 30.08 9.83
C GLY A 97 21.48 30.54 10.91
N THR A 98 20.36 31.08 10.45
CA THR A 98 19.23 31.41 11.31
C THR A 98 18.28 30.23 11.39
N ASP A 99 17.79 29.87 12.59
CA ASP A 99 16.80 28.82 12.83
C ASP A 99 17.22 27.39 12.39
N ILE A 100 18.52 27.05 12.47
CA ILE A 100 19.05 25.74 12.04
C ILE A 100 18.45 24.57 12.82
N ASP A 101 18.22 24.72 14.11
CA ASP A 101 17.63 23.66 14.95
C ASP A 101 16.21 23.31 14.49
N ARG A 102 15.45 24.32 14.08
CA ARG A 102 14.12 24.09 13.52
C ARG A 102 14.18 23.40 12.17
N LEU A 103 15.09 23.82 11.29
CA LEU A 103 15.29 23.17 9.99
C LEU A 103 15.67 21.70 10.15
N MET A 104 16.52 21.38 11.12
CA MET A 104 16.91 20.00 11.42
C MET A 104 15.74 19.17 11.94
N ALA A 105 14.90 19.73 12.81
CA ALA A 105 13.71 19.02 13.32
C ALA A 105 12.72 18.71 12.19
N GLU A 106 12.44 19.68 11.30
CA GLU A 106 11.58 19.48 10.14
C GLU A 106 12.19 18.47 9.14
N ARG A 107 13.50 18.51 8.93
CA ARG A 107 14.19 17.52 8.08
C ARG A 107 14.11 16.10 8.64
N ALA A 108 14.24 15.94 9.96
CA ALA A 108 14.10 14.64 10.62
C ALA A 108 12.67 14.10 10.52
N ALA A 109 11.66 14.96 10.68
CA ALA A 109 10.25 14.60 10.51
C ALA A 109 9.97 14.15 9.06
N GLU A 110 10.48 14.90 8.08
CA GLU A 110 10.34 14.57 6.66
C GLU A 110 11.02 13.23 6.30
N SER A 111 12.21 12.97 6.85
CA SER A 111 12.91 11.70 6.67
C SER A 111 12.11 10.51 7.22
N THR A 112 11.53 10.67 8.41
CA THR A 112 10.67 9.64 8.99
C THR A 112 9.44 9.40 8.14
N ARG A 113 8.83 10.47 7.65
CA ARG A 113 7.67 10.40 6.75
C ARG A 113 7.99 9.69 5.45
N ALA A 114 9.12 10.02 4.82
CA ALA A 114 9.56 9.38 3.58
C ALA A 114 9.78 7.87 3.76
N ILE A 115 10.30 7.43 4.91
CA ILE A 115 10.44 6.01 5.22
C ILE A 115 9.07 5.33 5.34
N GLN A 116 8.11 5.96 6.02
CA GLN A 116 6.75 5.43 6.15
C GLN A 116 6.04 5.33 4.80
N GLU A 117 6.20 6.32 3.93
CA GLU A 117 5.64 6.31 2.57
C GLU A 117 6.26 5.23 1.70
N THR A 118 7.57 5.03 1.81
CA THR A 118 8.27 3.95 1.11
C THR A 118 7.79 2.59 1.59
N PHE A 119 7.60 2.42 2.91
CA PHE A 119 7.07 1.21 3.50
C PHE A 119 5.66 0.86 2.97
N GLU A 120 4.77 1.85 2.89
CA GLU A 120 3.44 1.66 2.30
C GLU A 120 3.51 1.31 0.82
N THR A 121 4.39 1.99 0.07
CA THR A 121 4.58 1.71 -1.35
C THR A 121 5.09 0.28 -1.59
N ASP A 122 6.06 -0.17 -0.80
CA ASP A 122 6.60 -1.52 -0.89
C ASP A 122 5.56 -2.58 -0.47
N PHE A 123 4.71 -2.27 0.51
CA PHE A 123 3.57 -3.11 0.89
C PHE A 123 2.59 -3.31 -0.26
N LEU A 124 2.11 -2.22 -0.86
CA LEU A 124 1.17 -2.27 -1.99
C LEU A 124 1.79 -2.92 -3.22
N LYS A 125 3.07 -2.64 -3.46
CA LYS A 125 3.85 -3.23 -4.54
C LYS A 125 3.93 -4.74 -4.42
N THR A 126 4.17 -5.29 -3.23
CA THR A 126 4.35 -6.74 -3.01
C THR A 126 3.17 -7.55 -3.54
N GLY A 127 1.93 -7.12 -3.25
CA GLY A 127 0.74 -7.79 -3.75
C GLY A 127 0.56 -7.67 -5.27
N ALA A 128 0.79 -6.49 -5.81
CA ALA A 128 0.60 -6.22 -7.24
C ALA A 128 1.71 -6.81 -8.12
N GLU A 129 2.97 -6.75 -7.67
CA GLU A 129 4.13 -7.27 -8.39
C GLU A 129 4.08 -8.79 -8.54
N TYR A 130 3.56 -9.50 -7.53
CA TYR A 130 3.37 -10.94 -7.65
C TYR A 130 2.51 -11.31 -8.87
N PHE A 131 1.40 -10.61 -9.09
CA PHE A 131 0.52 -10.86 -10.23
C PHE A 131 1.11 -10.36 -11.55
N ALA A 132 1.91 -9.30 -11.54
CA ALA A 132 2.65 -8.85 -12.72
C ALA A 132 3.73 -9.85 -13.16
N ALA A 133 4.43 -10.46 -12.18
CA ALA A 133 5.46 -11.47 -12.44
C ALA A 133 4.89 -12.83 -12.84
N ASN A 134 3.66 -13.14 -12.40
CA ASN A 134 2.97 -14.40 -12.67
C ASN A 134 1.67 -14.13 -13.45
N PRO A 135 1.75 -13.91 -14.77
CA PRO A 135 0.57 -13.59 -15.58
C PRO A 135 -0.42 -14.75 -15.61
N GLY A 136 -1.71 -14.43 -15.54
CA GLY A 136 -2.80 -15.38 -15.60
C GLY A 136 -3.99 -14.98 -14.73
N PRO A 137 -5.14 -15.68 -14.83
CA PRO A 137 -6.35 -15.36 -14.11
C PRO A 137 -6.28 -15.68 -12.61
N HIS A 138 -5.30 -16.47 -12.16
CA HIS A 138 -5.16 -16.96 -10.78
C HIS A 138 -6.48 -17.50 -10.22
N ASN A 139 -7.03 -18.51 -10.87
CA ASN A 139 -8.32 -19.06 -10.52
C ASN A 139 -8.28 -19.79 -9.17
N VAL A 140 -9.20 -19.38 -8.28
CA VAL A 140 -9.51 -20.14 -7.05
C VAL A 140 -10.94 -20.66 -7.19
N ASN A 141 -11.11 -21.98 -7.06
CA ASN A 141 -12.39 -22.67 -7.26
C ASN A 141 -13.07 -22.31 -8.60
N GLY A 142 -12.30 -22.09 -9.66
CA GLY A 142 -12.78 -21.77 -11.01
C GLY A 142 -13.12 -20.30 -11.27
N PHE A 143 -12.87 -19.39 -10.31
CA PHE A 143 -13.12 -17.96 -10.45
C PHE A 143 -11.83 -17.16 -10.39
N PRO A 144 -11.65 -16.15 -11.30
CA PRO A 144 -10.42 -15.40 -11.42
C PRO A 144 -10.26 -14.39 -10.28
N HIS A 145 -9.06 -14.35 -9.69
CA HIS A 145 -8.64 -13.34 -8.72
C HIS A 145 -7.82 -12.21 -9.35
N VAL A 146 -7.50 -12.32 -10.64
CA VAL A 146 -6.89 -11.25 -11.44
C VAL A 146 -7.84 -10.91 -12.57
N ILE A 147 -8.17 -9.64 -12.68
CA ILE A 147 -9.02 -9.07 -13.71
C ILE A 147 -8.28 -7.88 -14.33
N VAL A 148 -8.12 -7.90 -15.64
CA VAL A 148 -7.64 -6.74 -16.40
C VAL A 148 -8.84 -6.11 -17.09
N SER A 149 -9.03 -4.79 -16.91
CA SER A 149 -10.17 -4.11 -17.52
C SER A 149 -10.11 -4.20 -19.06
N ALA A 150 -11.11 -4.84 -19.64
CA ALA A 150 -11.34 -4.91 -21.09
C ALA A 150 -12.24 -3.78 -21.61
N GLU A 151 -12.65 -2.84 -20.74
CA GLU A 151 -13.42 -1.67 -21.15
C GLU A 151 -12.61 -0.75 -22.05
N THR A 152 -13.33 0.10 -22.80
CA THR A 152 -12.68 1.11 -23.66
C THR A 152 -11.71 1.94 -22.81
N ASN A 153 -10.45 2.02 -23.25
CA ASN A 153 -9.35 2.69 -22.54
C ASN A 153 -8.98 2.09 -21.17
N GLY A 154 -9.41 0.87 -20.85
CA GLY A 154 -9.08 0.24 -19.57
C GLY A 154 -9.73 0.87 -18.33
N VAL A 155 -10.88 1.50 -18.52
CA VAL A 155 -11.60 2.21 -17.45
C VAL A 155 -12.20 1.22 -16.45
N PHE A 156 -12.37 1.66 -15.22
CA PHE A 156 -13.06 0.91 -14.18
C PHE A 156 -14.56 0.74 -14.49
N ALA A 157 -15.13 -0.43 -14.16
CA ALA A 157 -16.58 -0.67 -14.28
C ALA A 157 -17.11 -1.42 -13.05
N LEU A 158 -18.37 -1.16 -12.65
CA LEU A 158 -19.00 -1.82 -11.49
C LEU A 158 -19.04 -3.36 -11.59
N LYS A 159 -19.11 -3.89 -12.80
CA LYS A 159 -19.07 -5.35 -13.03
C LYS A 159 -17.81 -5.99 -12.47
N HIS A 160 -16.67 -5.27 -12.44
CA HIS A 160 -15.40 -5.79 -11.89
C HIS A 160 -15.49 -5.99 -10.37
N LEU A 161 -16.16 -5.08 -9.63
CA LEU A 161 -16.42 -5.26 -8.20
C LEU A 161 -17.29 -6.49 -7.92
N ILE A 162 -18.35 -6.66 -8.72
CA ILE A 162 -19.28 -7.80 -8.58
C ILE A 162 -18.55 -9.11 -8.90
N ALA A 163 -17.75 -9.13 -9.97
CA ALA A 163 -16.96 -10.31 -10.35
C ALA A 163 -15.95 -10.70 -9.26
N MET A 164 -15.23 -9.73 -8.71
CA MET A 164 -14.29 -9.98 -7.63
C MET A 164 -14.98 -10.42 -6.35
N ARG A 165 -16.14 -9.85 -6.01
CA ARG A 165 -16.96 -10.34 -4.89
C ARG A 165 -17.34 -11.79 -5.06
N LEU A 166 -17.81 -12.18 -6.24
CA LEU A 166 -18.16 -13.56 -6.53
C LEU A 166 -16.95 -14.49 -6.42
N ALA A 167 -15.76 -14.06 -6.88
CA ALA A 167 -14.54 -14.83 -6.76
C ALA A 167 -14.17 -15.08 -5.28
N PHE A 168 -14.24 -14.05 -4.43
CA PHE A 168 -13.99 -14.16 -2.99
C PHE A 168 -15.04 -15.03 -2.27
N ASP A 169 -16.32 -14.91 -2.63
CA ASP A 169 -17.38 -15.76 -2.06
C ASP A 169 -17.17 -17.24 -2.43
N LYS A 170 -16.72 -17.52 -3.65
CA LYS A 170 -16.38 -18.89 -4.09
C LYS A 170 -15.07 -19.42 -3.50
N ALA A 171 -14.17 -18.53 -3.11
CA ALA A 171 -12.95 -18.89 -2.38
C ALA A 171 -13.21 -19.08 -0.87
N ASN A 172 -14.45 -18.97 -0.40
CA ASN A 172 -14.85 -19.04 1.01
C ASN A 172 -14.17 -17.98 1.89
N VAL A 173 -13.85 -16.83 1.33
CA VAL A 173 -13.30 -15.70 2.09
C VAL A 173 -14.41 -15.03 2.90
N PRO A 174 -14.22 -14.70 4.19
CA PRO A 174 -15.21 -14.00 4.98
C PRO A 174 -15.74 -12.74 4.30
N ALA A 175 -17.02 -12.44 4.46
CA ALA A 175 -17.64 -11.25 3.89
C ALA A 175 -17.29 -9.97 4.65
N GLU A 176 -16.91 -10.09 5.91
CA GLU A 176 -16.47 -8.98 6.76
C GLU A 176 -14.98 -8.68 6.53
N GLY A 177 -14.58 -7.42 6.73
CA GLY A 177 -13.19 -7.00 6.61
C GLY A 177 -12.62 -7.03 5.19
N ARG A 178 -13.49 -7.00 4.17
CA ARG A 178 -13.07 -6.90 2.77
C ARG A 178 -12.76 -5.45 2.43
N VAL A 179 -11.57 -5.20 1.93
CA VAL A 179 -11.08 -3.87 1.56
C VAL A 179 -10.68 -3.86 0.09
N PHE A 180 -11.03 -2.78 -0.58
CA PHE A 180 -10.62 -2.48 -1.94
C PHE A 180 -9.77 -1.20 -1.95
N ILE A 181 -8.48 -1.33 -2.26
CA ILE A 181 -7.57 -0.19 -2.39
C ILE A 181 -7.55 0.23 -3.86
N VAL A 182 -7.96 1.45 -4.12
CA VAL A 182 -8.22 1.96 -5.47
C VAL A 182 -7.37 3.19 -5.78
N ASP A 183 -6.99 3.33 -7.05
CA ASP A 183 -6.33 4.52 -7.57
C ASP A 183 -7.30 5.71 -7.65
N PRO A 184 -6.84 6.96 -7.45
CA PRO A 184 -7.69 8.15 -7.60
C PRO A 184 -8.41 8.28 -8.95
N VAL A 185 -7.81 7.79 -10.04
CA VAL A 185 -8.44 7.79 -11.37
C VAL A 185 -9.64 6.84 -11.41
N ALA A 186 -9.49 5.62 -10.89
CA ALA A 186 -10.57 4.66 -10.80
C ALA A 186 -11.65 5.09 -9.80
N GLU A 187 -11.27 5.79 -8.71
CA GLU A 187 -12.21 6.43 -7.79
C GLU A 187 -13.05 7.51 -8.50
N ALA A 188 -12.44 8.37 -9.31
CA ALA A 188 -13.16 9.38 -10.07
C ALA A 188 -14.19 8.75 -11.01
N THR A 189 -13.83 7.63 -11.67
CA THR A 189 -14.78 6.85 -12.47
C THR A 189 -15.92 6.28 -11.63
N LEU A 190 -15.62 5.72 -10.46
CA LEU A 190 -16.62 5.20 -9.52
C LEU A 190 -17.63 6.28 -9.12
N ASN A 191 -17.15 7.47 -8.79
CA ASN A 191 -17.98 8.61 -8.43
C ASN A 191 -18.88 9.06 -9.60
N SER A 192 -18.38 9.03 -10.84
CA SER A 192 -19.19 9.37 -12.03
C SER A 192 -20.29 8.34 -12.28
N LEU A 193 -20.00 7.05 -12.11
CA LEU A 193 -20.99 5.97 -12.27
C LEU A 193 -22.09 6.05 -11.20
N VAL A 194 -21.74 6.39 -9.97
CA VAL A 194 -22.69 6.58 -8.88
C VAL A 194 -23.62 7.76 -9.17
N THR A 195 -23.11 8.86 -9.71
CA THR A 195 -23.92 10.03 -10.09
C THR A 195 -24.94 9.70 -11.17
N ILE A 196 -24.60 8.88 -12.14
CA ILE A 196 -25.52 8.45 -13.21
C ILE A 196 -26.65 7.57 -12.65
N THR A 197 -26.38 6.75 -11.63
CA THR A 197 -27.36 5.85 -11.02
C THR A 197 -28.27 6.58 -10.00
N HIS A 198 -27.96 7.82 -9.67
CA HIS A 198 -28.63 8.63 -8.64
C HIS A 198 -30.12 8.84 -8.88
N ASP A 199 -30.57 8.86 -10.12
CA ASP A 199 -31.97 9.17 -10.45
C ASP A 199 -32.96 8.03 -10.14
N VAL A 200 -32.51 6.86 -9.69
CA VAL A 200 -33.36 5.66 -9.61
C VAL A 200 -33.39 4.95 -8.26
N THR A 201 -32.49 5.21 -7.28
CA THR A 201 -32.45 4.40 -6.05
C THR A 201 -32.14 5.21 -4.76
N GLU A 202 -32.78 4.80 -3.64
CA GLU A 202 -32.43 5.26 -2.27
C GLU A 202 -30.93 5.07 -1.94
N PHE A 203 -30.26 4.16 -2.62
CA PHE A 203 -28.82 3.89 -2.50
C PHE A 203 -27.97 5.09 -2.97
N GLY A 204 -28.36 5.75 -4.06
CA GLY A 204 -27.70 6.98 -4.51
C GLY A 204 -27.85 8.13 -3.54
N LYS A 205 -28.99 8.22 -2.83
CA LYS A 205 -29.22 9.22 -1.77
C LYS A 205 -28.33 8.99 -0.56
N MET A 206 -28.14 7.73 -0.15
CA MET A 206 -27.29 7.37 1.00
C MET A 206 -25.82 7.72 0.74
N ILE A 207 -25.34 7.56 -0.49
CA ILE A 207 -24.00 7.96 -0.91
C ILE A 207 -23.82 9.48 -0.85
N LEU A 208 -24.81 10.23 -1.29
CA LEU A 208 -24.78 11.69 -1.25
C LEU A 208 -24.95 12.27 0.17
N GLU A 209 -25.77 11.64 1.01
CA GLU A 209 -26.01 12.07 2.37
C GLU A 209 -24.86 11.77 3.34
N GLN A 210 -24.21 10.62 3.17
CA GLN A 210 -23.05 10.26 3.99
C GLN A 210 -21.76 10.94 3.54
N GLY A 211 -21.76 11.52 2.35
CA GLY A 211 -20.68 12.35 1.84
C GLY A 211 -19.33 11.64 1.82
N MET A 212 -18.52 11.88 0.81
CA MET A 212 -17.12 11.48 0.85
C MET A 212 -16.48 11.93 2.16
N ALA A 213 -16.04 10.99 2.97
CA ALA A 213 -15.53 11.28 4.32
C ALA A 213 -14.44 12.35 4.25
N ARG A 214 -14.70 13.48 4.89
CA ARG A 214 -13.80 14.63 4.88
C ARG A 214 -12.45 14.24 5.49
N GLY A 215 -11.42 14.20 4.66
CA GLY A 215 -10.02 14.06 5.12
C GLY A 215 -9.57 12.64 5.47
N GLN A 216 -10.37 11.61 5.21
CA GLN A 216 -9.97 10.21 5.36
C GLN A 216 -9.91 9.54 4.00
N ARG A 217 -8.99 8.57 3.85
CA ARG A 217 -8.84 7.75 2.63
C ARG A 217 -10.01 6.79 2.38
N PHE A 218 -10.88 6.58 3.37
CA PHE A 218 -12.06 5.73 3.26
C PHE A 218 -13.13 6.46 2.44
N VAL A 219 -13.49 5.89 1.30
CA VAL A 219 -14.45 6.50 0.38
C VAL A 219 -15.86 6.02 0.69
N MET A 220 -16.11 4.71 0.77
CA MET A 220 -17.42 4.15 1.09
C MET A 220 -17.38 2.62 1.14
N ASN A 221 -18.45 2.01 1.70
CA ASN A 221 -18.74 0.59 1.54
C ASN A 221 -19.65 0.37 0.34
N LEU A 222 -19.19 -0.35 -0.66
CA LEU A 222 -19.93 -0.66 -1.88
C LEU A 222 -19.84 -2.15 -2.19
N TYR A 223 -20.97 -2.80 -2.37
CA TYR A 223 -21.06 -4.25 -2.63
C TYR A 223 -20.30 -5.12 -1.60
N GLY A 224 -20.20 -4.65 -0.35
CA GLY A 224 -19.48 -5.35 0.72
C GLY A 224 -17.97 -5.14 0.70
N TRP A 225 -17.48 -4.15 -0.03
CA TRP A 225 -16.09 -3.70 -0.04
C TRP A 225 -15.95 -2.35 0.63
N ASP A 226 -15.02 -2.22 1.57
CA ASP A 226 -14.60 -0.94 2.11
C ASP A 226 -13.57 -0.33 1.15
N ILE A 227 -13.96 0.73 0.45
CA ILE A 227 -13.14 1.34 -0.60
C ILE A 227 -12.22 2.39 0.02
N ILE A 228 -10.93 2.26 -0.25
CA ILE A 228 -9.89 3.17 0.25
C ILE A 228 -9.04 3.63 -0.93
N THR A 229 -8.81 4.94 -1.02
CA THR A 229 -8.00 5.52 -2.08
C THR A 229 -6.54 5.61 -1.69
N SER A 230 -5.64 5.21 -2.57
CA SER A 230 -4.20 5.39 -2.42
C SER A 230 -3.54 5.75 -3.75
N ASN A 231 -2.67 6.75 -3.72
CA ASN A 231 -1.88 7.18 -4.89
C ASN A 231 -0.54 6.42 -5.02
N ARG A 232 -0.32 5.37 -4.21
CA ARG A 232 0.94 4.60 -4.16
C ARG A 232 0.80 3.20 -4.73
N LEU A 233 -0.25 2.95 -5.51
CA LEU A 233 -0.46 1.68 -6.15
C LEU A 233 0.58 1.42 -7.24
N HIS A 234 0.94 0.16 -7.42
CA HIS A 234 1.97 -0.25 -8.37
C HIS A 234 1.46 -0.21 -9.81
N VAL A 235 2.25 0.43 -10.68
CA VAL A 235 2.01 0.49 -12.12
C VAL A 235 2.88 -0.53 -12.82
N ALA A 236 2.26 -1.46 -13.56
CA ALA A 236 2.96 -2.52 -14.29
C ALA A 236 2.16 -3.00 -15.50
N ASN A 237 2.69 -4.01 -16.16
CA ASN A 237 1.98 -4.73 -17.20
C ASN A 237 1.30 -5.95 -16.56
N TYR A 238 -0.03 -5.98 -16.64
CA TYR A 238 -0.83 -7.08 -16.07
C TYR A 238 -1.50 -7.87 -17.19
N ASN A 239 -1.64 -9.17 -16.99
CA ASN A 239 -2.30 -10.06 -17.92
C ASN A 239 -3.12 -11.09 -17.14
N ASP A 240 -4.44 -11.17 -17.42
CA ASP A 240 -5.35 -12.12 -16.80
C ASP A 240 -5.52 -13.42 -17.62
N GLY A 241 -4.72 -13.62 -18.67
CA GLY A 241 -4.83 -14.74 -19.60
C GLY A 241 -5.74 -14.46 -20.80
N THR A 242 -6.57 -13.40 -20.75
CA THR A 242 -7.48 -12.99 -21.83
C THR A 242 -7.15 -11.59 -22.31
N THR A 243 -6.91 -10.68 -21.38
CA THR A 243 -6.64 -9.25 -21.64
C THR A 243 -5.27 -8.88 -21.09
N THR A 244 -4.55 -8.01 -21.79
CA THR A 244 -3.28 -7.44 -21.35
C THR A 244 -3.42 -5.93 -21.18
N GLY A 245 -3.11 -5.44 -20.00
CA GLY A 245 -3.03 -4.02 -19.65
C GLY A 245 -1.59 -3.57 -19.52
N ASN A 246 -1.12 -2.71 -20.43
CA ASN A 246 0.24 -2.19 -20.40
C ASN A 246 0.28 -0.85 -19.65
N GLY A 247 1.10 -0.76 -18.61
CA GLY A 247 1.20 0.45 -17.79
C GLY A 247 -0.09 0.72 -16.99
N TYR A 248 -0.81 -0.32 -16.59
CA TYR A 248 -2.01 -0.21 -15.78
C TYR A 248 -1.68 -0.15 -14.29
N VAL A 249 -2.55 0.48 -13.53
CA VAL A 249 -2.50 0.49 -12.07
C VAL A 249 -3.15 -0.78 -11.53
N GLY A 250 -2.44 -1.47 -10.64
CA GLY A 250 -2.97 -2.65 -9.95
C GLY A 250 -3.75 -2.26 -8.70
N ASN A 251 -5.06 -2.15 -8.79
CA ASN A 251 -5.93 -1.95 -7.64
C ASN A 251 -6.08 -3.26 -6.88
N LEU A 252 -5.94 -3.24 -5.55
CA LEU A 252 -5.87 -4.42 -4.71
C LEU A 252 -7.16 -4.68 -3.94
N PHE A 253 -7.62 -5.93 -3.98
CA PHE A 253 -8.67 -6.45 -3.12
C PHE A 253 -8.07 -7.33 -2.04
N MET A 254 -8.43 -7.11 -0.80
CA MET A 254 -7.89 -7.83 0.34
C MET A 254 -8.96 -8.13 1.38
N CYS A 255 -8.76 -9.20 2.17
CA CYS A 255 -9.51 -9.44 3.39
C CYS A 255 -8.59 -9.21 4.59
N ILE A 256 -8.99 -8.32 5.50
CA ILE A 256 -8.17 -7.91 6.67
C ILE A 256 -8.82 -8.26 8.01
N LEU A 257 -9.83 -9.13 8.01
CA LEU A 257 -10.61 -9.47 9.20
C LEU A 257 -9.72 -9.98 10.34
N ASP A 258 -8.92 -11.00 10.07
CA ASP A 258 -8.04 -11.66 11.03
C ASP A 258 -6.63 -11.84 10.46
N ASP A 259 -5.65 -12.05 11.32
CA ASP A 259 -4.26 -12.30 10.90
C ASP A 259 -4.11 -13.55 10.01
N GLN A 260 -5.02 -14.49 10.08
CA GLN A 260 -5.06 -15.67 9.22
C GLN A 260 -5.62 -15.38 7.82
N THR A 261 -6.48 -14.37 7.69
CA THR A 261 -7.14 -13.99 6.43
C THR A 261 -6.36 -12.91 5.67
N LYS A 262 -5.46 -12.20 6.33
CA LYS A 262 -4.62 -11.17 5.69
C LYS A 262 -3.75 -11.79 4.61
N PRO A 263 -3.76 -11.25 3.36
CA PRO A 263 -2.99 -11.82 2.26
C PRO A 263 -1.50 -11.56 2.36
N ILE A 264 -1.11 -10.43 2.96
CA ILE A 264 0.27 -9.97 3.04
C ILE A 264 0.73 -9.98 4.50
N MET A 265 1.92 -10.50 4.71
CA MET A 265 2.63 -10.42 5.98
C MET A 265 3.83 -9.48 5.85
N GLY A 266 4.16 -8.83 6.95
CA GLY A 266 5.30 -7.93 7.03
C GLY A 266 6.00 -8.04 8.38
N ALA A 267 7.29 -7.77 8.38
CA ALA A 267 8.06 -7.74 9.61
C ALA A 267 9.08 -6.60 9.59
N TRP A 268 9.17 -5.90 10.72
CA TRP A 268 10.25 -4.98 11.00
C TRP A 268 11.40 -5.71 11.70
N ARG A 269 12.56 -5.74 11.08
CA ARG A 269 13.79 -6.19 11.73
C ARG A 269 14.45 -5.08 12.52
N ARG A 270 14.41 -3.88 11.98
CA ARG A 270 14.88 -2.65 12.58
C ARG A 270 13.90 -1.55 12.29
N MET A 271 13.22 -1.07 13.32
CA MET A 271 12.36 0.10 13.20
C MET A 271 13.19 1.35 12.89
N PRO A 272 12.62 2.36 12.22
CA PRO A 272 13.30 3.62 11.95
C PRO A 272 13.86 4.21 13.25
N LYS A 273 15.17 4.43 13.29
CA LYS A 273 15.85 5.04 14.42
C LYS A 273 16.84 6.06 13.91
N SER A 274 16.74 7.28 14.44
CA SER A 274 17.72 8.34 14.18
C SER A 274 18.94 8.15 15.07
N GLU A 275 20.12 8.20 14.46
CA GLU A 275 21.41 8.16 15.12
C GLU A 275 22.19 9.40 14.68
N GLY A 276 22.72 10.18 15.62
CA GLY A 276 23.55 11.36 15.35
C GLY A 276 24.95 11.18 15.91
N GLU A 277 25.95 11.56 15.14
CA GLU A 277 27.34 11.52 15.53
C GLU A 277 28.08 12.76 15.03
N ARG A 278 29.04 13.24 15.85
CA ARG A 278 29.95 14.33 15.47
C ARG A 278 31.15 13.81 14.70
N ASN A 279 31.31 14.28 13.48
CA ASN A 279 32.51 14.02 12.69
C ASN A 279 33.53 15.17 12.90
N LYS A 280 34.56 14.88 13.68
CA LYS A 280 35.59 15.88 14.05
C LYS A 280 36.50 16.26 12.89
N ASP A 281 36.76 15.31 11.99
CA ASP A 281 37.68 15.52 10.87
C ASP A 281 37.11 16.44 9.80
N ARG A 282 35.77 16.50 9.73
CA ARG A 282 35.02 17.28 8.74
C ARG A 282 34.26 18.46 9.35
N ALA A 283 34.42 18.71 10.65
CA ALA A 283 33.74 19.78 11.39
C ALA A 283 32.22 19.84 11.08
N ARG A 284 31.54 18.69 11.25
CA ARG A 284 30.10 18.57 10.96
C ARG A 284 29.43 17.57 11.89
N ASP A 285 28.13 17.76 12.11
CA ASP A 285 27.27 16.79 12.77
C ASP A 285 26.54 15.96 11.71
N GLU A 286 26.64 14.65 11.82
CA GLU A 286 26.04 13.67 10.89
C GLU A 286 24.84 13.02 11.54
N HIS A 287 23.73 12.93 10.80
CA HIS A 287 22.52 12.27 11.22
C HIS A 287 22.14 11.20 10.20
N VAL A 288 21.79 10.03 10.71
CA VAL A 288 21.40 8.89 9.87
C VAL A 288 20.16 8.24 10.44
N VAL A 289 19.15 8.02 9.60
CA VAL A 289 17.99 7.19 9.93
C VAL A 289 18.05 5.93 9.09
N ARG A 290 17.91 4.77 9.71
CA ARG A 290 17.94 3.48 9.02
C ARG A 290 16.80 2.60 9.49
N CYS A 291 16.23 1.83 8.56
CA CYS A 291 15.25 0.80 8.85
C CYS A 291 15.50 -0.46 8.03
N ARG A 292 15.03 -1.59 8.53
CA ARG A 292 15.08 -2.87 7.82
C ARG A 292 13.77 -3.61 8.02
N TYR A 293 13.12 -3.98 6.91
CA TYR A 293 11.83 -4.67 6.89
C TYR A 293 11.73 -5.61 5.69
N GLY A 294 10.65 -6.35 5.63
CA GLY A 294 10.33 -7.18 4.49
C GLY A 294 8.83 -7.45 4.42
N PHE A 295 8.35 -7.76 3.22
CA PHE A 295 6.99 -8.19 2.96
C PHE A 295 6.99 -9.53 2.25
N GLY A 296 5.93 -10.31 2.45
CA GLY A 296 5.72 -11.58 1.79
C GLY A 296 4.24 -11.87 1.65
N ILE A 297 3.89 -12.70 0.68
CA ILE A 297 2.51 -13.13 0.47
C ILE A 297 2.27 -14.36 1.34
N GLN A 298 1.22 -14.28 2.18
CA GLN A 298 0.79 -15.37 3.02
C GLN A 298 -0.28 -16.22 2.33
N ARG A 299 -1.23 -15.54 1.66
CA ARG A 299 -2.42 -16.19 1.13
C ARG A 299 -2.88 -15.52 -0.16
N LEU A 300 -2.97 -16.28 -1.23
CA LEU A 300 -3.40 -15.77 -2.55
C LEU A 300 -4.92 -15.79 -2.72
N ASP A 301 -5.63 -16.68 -2.04
CA ASP A 301 -7.08 -16.81 -2.07
C ASP A 301 -7.81 -15.59 -1.47
N THR A 302 -7.15 -14.83 -0.60
CA THR A 302 -7.67 -13.60 -0.01
C THR A 302 -7.09 -12.32 -0.63
N LEU A 303 -6.34 -12.46 -1.73
CA LEU A 303 -5.77 -11.37 -2.50
C LEU A 303 -6.34 -11.37 -3.92
N GLY A 304 -6.83 -10.23 -4.38
CA GLY A 304 -7.29 -10.03 -5.75
C GLY A 304 -6.69 -8.78 -6.36
N LEU A 305 -6.60 -8.73 -7.68
CA LEU A 305 -6.08 -7.59 -8.43
C LEU A 305 -7.06 -7.19 -9.54
N LEU A 306 -7.32 -5.90 -9.63
CA LEU A 306 -7.98 -5.27 -10.77
C LEU A 306 -7.02 -4.28 -11.42
N ALA A 307 -6.60 -4.56 -12.63
CA ALA A 307 -5.77 -3.65 -13.41
C ALA A 307 -6.63 -2.70 -14.24
N THR A 308 -6.44 -1.39 -14.05
CA THR A 308 -7.15 -0.32 -14.75
C THR A 308 -6.17 0.71 -15.30
N SER A 309 -6.62 1.52 -16.27
CA SER A 309 -5.80 2.61 -16.80
C SER A 309 -5.39 3.60 -15.70
N ALA A 310 -4.16 4.09 -15.76
CA ALA A 310 -3.63 5.11 -14.87
C ALA A 310 -4.13 6.54 -15.21
N THR A 311 -4.76 6.75 -16.37
CA THR A 311 -5.07 8.09 -16.89
C THR A 311 -6.49 8.26 -17.44
N ALA A 312 -7.16 7.16 -17.79
CA ALA A 312 -8.50 7.19 -18.38
C ALA A 312 -9.58 6.98 -17.31
N TYR A 313 -10.61 7.86 -17.30
CA TYR A 313 -11.75 7.82 -16.39
C TYR A 313 -13.06 8.15 -17.12
#